data_b3fd3d84342257e37fd6a70da6e7558e
#
_entry.id   b3fd3d84342257e37fd6a70da6e7558e
#
_cell.length_a   1.000
_cell.length_b   1.000
_cell.length_c   1.000
_cell.angle_alpha   90.00
_cell.angle_beta   90.00
_cell.angle_gamma   90.00
#
_symmetry.space_group_name_H-M   'P 1'
#
loop_
_entity.id
_entity.type
_entity.pdbx_description
1 polymer ?
#
loop_
_entity_poly.entity_id
_entity_poly.type
_entity_poly.pdbx_seq_one_letter_code
_entity_poly.pdbx_strand_id
1 'polypeptide(L)' 'MTATEWQHIVRVMKLKWPNFHWTDDQVKSAYNDLKKIDTIFVEKAIEQSFKAGSDFAPNPSNIYSTA' A
#
# COMPACT_ATOMS: atom_id res chain seq x y z
N MET A 1 -8.55 -3.62 8.66
CA MET A 1 -7.60 -4.41 7.84
C MET A 1 -6.78 -5.30 8.74
N THR A 2 -6.64 -6.57 8.41
CA THR A 2 -5.82 -7.51 9.17
C THR A 2 -4.38 -7.52 8.65
N ALA A 3 -3.46 -8.07 9.46
CA ALA A 3 -2.06 -8.20 9.04
C ALA A 3 -1.93 -9.08 7.78
N THR A 4 -2.73 -10.12 7.67
CA THR A 4 -2.73 -11.01 6.50
C THR A 4 -3.18 -10.27 5.25
N GLU A 5 -4.21 -9.44 5.36
CA GLU A 5 -4.68 -8.61 4.25
C GLU A 5 -3.62 -7.61 3.83
N TRP A 6 -2.93 -7.00 4.80
CA TRP A 6 -1.84 -6.08 4.51
C TRP A 6 -0.68 -6.75 3.79
N GLN A 7 -0.30 -7.96 4.21
CA GLN A 7 0.74 -8.72 3.52
C GLN A 7 0.37 -9.01 2.08
N HIS A 8 -0.90 -9.34 1.82
CA HIS A 8 -1.40 -9.54 0.46
C HIS A 8 -1.26 -8.25 -0.37
N ILE A 9 -1.64 -7.12 0.21
CA ILE A 9 -1.55 -5.81 -0.46
C ILE A 9 -0.09 -5.48 -0.79
N VAL A 10 0.83 -5.72 0.13
CA VAL A 10 2.26 -5.49 -0.10
C VAL A 10 2.77 -6.36 -1.25
N ARG A 11 2.32 -7.61 -1.32
CA ARG A 11 2.68 -8.50 -2.43
C ARG A 11 2.19 -7.95 -3.77
N VAL A 12 0.96 -7.44 -3.80
CA VAL A 12 0.40 -6.82 -5.00
C VAL A 12 1.22 -5.59 -5.40
N MET A 13 1.61 -4.77 -4.44
CA MET A 13 2.46 -3.61 -4.73
C MET A 13 3.81 -4.03 -5.33
N LYS A 14 4.41 -5.09 -4.83
CA LYS A 14 5.67 -5.61 -5.39
C LYS A 14 5.51 -6.08 -6.83
N LEU A 15 4.36 -6.64 -7.17
CA LEU A 15 4.08 -7.07 -8.54
C LEU A 15 3.82 -5.89 -9.48
N LYS A 16 3.11 -4.87 -9.00
CA LYS A 16 2.79 -3.68 -9.80
C LYS A 16 3.99 -2.76 -9.99
N TRP A 17 4.85 -2.67 -9.01
CA TRP A 17 6.04 -1.83 -9.04
C TRP A 17 7.28 -2.70 -8.78
N PRO A 18 7.94 -3.16 -9.85
CA PRO A 18 9.14 -4.00 -9.69
C PRO A 18 10.28 -3.33 -8.90
N ASN A 19 10.28 -2.01 -8.83
CA ASN A 19 11.26 -1.24 -8.06
C ASN A 19 10.83 -0.99 -6.61
N PHE A 20 9.81 -1.71 -6.13
CA PHE A 20 9.37 -1.61 -4.74
C PHE A 20 10.55 -1.90 -3.81
N HIS A 21 10.81 -0.99 -2.87
CA HIS A 21 12.01 -1.05 -2.05
C HIS A 21 11.76 -0.73 -0.57
N TRP A 22 10.53 -0.85 -0.11
CA TRP A 22 10.23 -0.63 1.30
C TRP A 22 10.94 -1.69 2.15
N THR A 23 11.52 -1.26 3.28
CA THR A 23 12.08 -2.18 4.25
C THR A 23 10.96 -2.87 5.05
N ASP A 24 11.30 -3.96 5.74
CA ASP A 24 10.33 -4.64 6.61
C ASP A 24 9.80 -3.70 7.69
N ASP A 25 10.66 -2.84 8.23
CA ASP A 25 10.24 -1.86 9.23
C ASP A 25 9.25 -0.85 8.66
N GLN A 26 9.45 -0.40 7.43
CA GLN A 26 8.53 0.50 6.75
C GLN A 26 7.19 -0.18 6.50
N VAL A 27 7.19 -1.45 6.11
CA VAL A 27 5.97 -2.22 5.90
C VAL A 27 5.18 -2.34 7.20
N LYS A 28 5.84 -2.62 8.30
CA LYS A 28 5.19 -2.72 9.62
C LYS A 28 4.65 -1.38 10.09
N SER A 29 5.41 -0.31 9.92
CA SER A 29 4.99 1.03 10.30
C SER A 29 3.77 1.46 9.50
N ALA A 30 3.77 1.19 8.20
CA ALA A 30 2.63 1.49 7.33
C ALA A 30 1.38 0.74 7.78
N TYR A 31 1.51 -0.52 8.20
CA TYR A 31 0.38 -1.26 8.74
C TYR A 31 -0.22 -0.59 9.95
N ASN A 32 0.62 -0.12 10.89
CA ASN A 32 0.13 0.58 12.07
C ASN A 32 -0.65 1.85 11.71
N ASP A 33 -0.25 2.55 10.67
CA ASP A 33 -0.92 3.76 10.20
C ASP A 33 -2.22 3.46 9.47
N LEU A 34 -2.29 2.35 8.75
CA LEU A 34 -3.39 2.04 7.83
C LEU A 34 -4.38 1.02 8.37
N LYS A 35 -4.09 0.34 9.48
CA LYS A 35 -4.90 -0.78 9.97
C LYS A 35 -6.34 -0.42 10.31
N LYS A 36 -6.63 0.86 10.58
CA LYS A 36 -7.98 1.34 10.87
C LYS A 36 -8.82 1.59 9.62
N ILE A 37 -8.19 1.57 8.45
CA ILE A 37 -8.87 1.80 7.18
C ILE A 37 -9.30 0.44 6.63
N ASP A 38 -10.50 0.37 6.06
CA ASP A 38 -10.95 -0.86 5.42
C ASP A 38 -10.06 -1.21 4.24
N THR A 39 -9.81 -2.51 4.10
CA THR A 39 -8.94 -3.05 3.04
C THR A 39 -9.32 -2.54 1.66
N ILE A 40 -10.62 -2.47 1.37
CA ILE A 40 -11.09 -2.06 0.04
C ILE A 40 -10.65 -0.64 -0.31
N PHE A 41 -10.60 0.27 0.67
CA PHE A 41 -10.16 1.65 0.42
C PHE A 41 -8.67 1.72 0.17
N VAL A 42 -7.89 0.91 0.90
CA VAL A 42 -6.44 0.83 0.69
C VAL A 42 -6.15 0.26 -0.70
N GLU A 43 -6.84 -0.80 -1.09
CA GLU A 43 -6.68 -1.40 -2.41
C GLU A 43 -7.03 -0.42 -3.53
N LYS A 44 -8.12 0.35 -3.36
CA LYS A 44 -8.51 1.36 -4.35
C LYS A 44 -7.47 2.47 -4.47
N ALA A 45 -6.90 2.92 -3.36
CA ALA A 45 -5.86 3.95 -3.39
C ALA A 45 -4.63 3.48 -4.15
N ILE A 46 -4.21 2.25 -3.93
CA ILE A 46 -3.07 1.65 -4.62
C ILE A 46 -3.37 1.49 -6.12
N GLU A 47 -4.56 1.03 -6.46
CA GLU A 47 -4.96 0.86 -7.85
C GLU A 47 -5.03 2.19 -8.59
N GLN A 48 -5.54 3.23 -7.95
CA GLN A 48 -5.57 4.57 -8.54
C GLN A 48 -4.17 5.09 -8.82
N SER A 49 -3.22 4.89 -7.90
CA SER A 49 -1.83 5.28 -8.11
C SER A 49 -1.21 4.54 -9.30
N PHE A 50 -1.52 3.26 -9.43
CA PHE A 50 -1.03 2.47 -10.56
C PHE A 50 -1.61 2.95 -11.89
N LYS A 51 -2.92 3.21 -11.94
CA LYS A 51 -3.59 3.69 -13.14
C LYS A 51 -3.15 5.10 -13.54
N ALA A 52 -2.75 5.91 -12.57
CA ALA A 52 -2.22 7.25 -12.82
C ALA A 52 -0.81 7.22 -13.41
N GLY A 53 -0.19 6.04 -13.54
CA GLY A 53 1.12 5.90 -14.14
C GLY A 53 2.28 6.26 -13.23
N SER A 54 2.09 6.17 -11.91
CA SER A 54 3.16 6.43 -10.96
C SER A 54 4.32 5.45 -11.15
N ASP A 55 5.55 5.97 -11.19
CA ASP A 55 6.74 5.15 -11.36
C ASP A 55 7.11 4.39 -10.07
N PHE A 56 6.65 4.87 -8.93
CA PHE A 56 6.95 4.29 -7.63
C PHE A 56 5.67 3.98 -6.88
N ALA A 57 5.73 2.96 -6.02
CA ALA A 57 4.62 2.64 -5.14
C ALA A 57 4.26 3.85 -4.26
N PRO A 58 2.96 4.09 -4.00
CA PRO A 58 2.56 5.20 -3.13
C PRO A 58 3.09 4.97 -1.71
N ASN A 59 3.50 6.05 -1.06
CA ASN A 59 3.92 5.94 0.34
C ASN A 59 2.69 5.85 1.26
N PRO A 60 2.87 5.44 2.53
CA PRO A 60 1.73 5.30 3.46
C PRO A 60 0.91 6.57 3.62
N SER A 61 1.54 7.75 3.61
CA SER A 61 0.84 9.02 3.73
C SER A 61 -0.09 9.26 2.55
N ASN A 62 0.35 8.95 1.35
CA ASN A 62 -0.48 9.07 0.14
C ASN A 62 -1.64 8.10 0.17
N ILE A 63 -1.41 6.86 0.59
CA ILE A 63 -2.48 5.87 0.74
C ILE A 63 -3.52 6.36 1.74
N TYR A 64 -3.07 6.85 2.89
CA TYR A 64 -3.95 7.35 3.94
C TYR A 64 -4.80 8.54 3.45
N SER A 65 -4.19 9.47 2.74
CA SER A 65 -4.88 10.65 2.24
C SER A 65 -5.90 10.33 1.14
N THR A 66 -5.61 9.32 0.31
CA THR A 66 -6.49 8.91 -0.79
C THR A 66 -7.62 8.02 -0.29
N ALA A 67 -7.31 7.17 0.66
CA ALA A 67 -8.31 6.31 1.28
C ALA A 67 -9.15 7.11 2.29
#